data_df899eb26b90cd84618021e98bd86fca
#
_entry.id   df899eb26b90cd84618021e98bd86fca
#
_cell.length_a   1.000
_cell.length_b   1.000
_cell.length_c   1.000
_cell.angle_alpha   90.00
_cell.angle_beta   90.00
_cell.angle_gamma   90.00
#
_symmetry.space_group_name_H-M   'P 1'
#
loop_
_entity.id
_entity.type
_entity.pdbx_description
1 polymer ?
#
loop_
_entity_poly.entity_id
_entity_poly.type
_entity_poly.pdbx_seq_one_letter_code
_entity_poly.pdbx_strand_id
1 'polypeptide(L)'
;MGQETEAVGQMEKLLALFAAERMKSLAAPEVQALVECWKQYITAYHYNCTDEILSALGQMYASDERFAQNIDRFGQGTARFMSGAIAFYCSR
;
A
#
# COMPACT_ATOMS: atom_id res chain seq x y z
N MET A 1 22.90 -2.64 6.42
CA MET A 1 22.94 -3.34 5.14
C MET A 1 21.71 -4.20 4.89
N GLY A 2 21.48 -5.21 5.72
CA GLY A 2 20.37 -6.12 5.52
C GLY A 2 18.99 -5.48 5.59
N GLN A 3 18.80 -4.52 6.49
CA GLN A 3 17.50 -3.90 6.70
C GLN A 3 16.98 -3.13 5.49
N GLU A 4 17.87 -2.41 4.81
CA GLU A 4 17.43 -1.66 3.62
C GLU A 4 17.00 -2.60 2.52
N THR A 5 17.76 -3.66 2.28
CA THR A 5 17.43 -4.65 1.27
C THR A 5 16.12 -5.38 1.62
N GLU A 6 15.96 -5.75 2.89
CA GLU A 6 14.73 -6.38 3.36
C GLU A 6 13.52 -5.45 3.21
N ALA A 7 13.68 -4.18 3.58
CA ALA A 7 12.58 -3.22 3.46
C ALA A 7 12.13 -3.05 2.01
N VAL A 8 13.09 -2.91 1.10
CA VAL A 8 12.76 -2.78 -0.33
C VAL A 8 12.11 -4.06 -0.85
N GLY A 9 12.66 -5.21 -0.48
CA GLY A 9 12.10 -6.49 -0.89
C GLY A 9 10.66 -6.68 -0.41
N GLN A 10 10.38 -6.34 0.85
CA GLN A 10 9.03 -6.42 1.40
C GLN A 10 8.08 -5.45 0.70
N MET A 11 8.55 -4.23 0.45
CA MET A 11 7.75 -3.23 -0.25
C MET A 11 7.35 -3.73 -1.64
N GLU A 12 8.31 -4.23 -2.41
CA GLU A 12 8.04 -4.70 -3.75
C GLU A 12 7.10 -5.90 -3.76
N LYS A 13 7.29 -6.81 -2.81
CA LYS A 13 6.41 -7.97 -2.67
C LYS A 13 4.97 -7.54 -2.39
N LEU A 14 4.79 -6.60 -1.48
CA LEU A 14 3.45 -6.10 -1.14
C LEU A 14 2.81 -5.36 -2.32
N LEU A 15 3.59 -4.54 -3.02
CA LEU A 15 3.08 -3.84 -4.20
C LEU A 15 2.65 -4.81 -5.29
N ALA A 16 3.42 -5.88 -5.49
CA ALA A 16 3.07 -6.92 -6.46
C ALA A 16 1.76 -7.62 -6.06
N LEU A 17 1.56 -7.86 -4.76
CA LEU A 17 0.33 -8.47 -4.28
C LEU A 17 -0.86 -7.53 -4.46
N PHE A 18 -0.70 -6.25 -4.18
CA PHE A 18 -1.76 -5.27 -4.45
C PHE A 18 -2.11 -5.25 -5.93
N ALA A 19 -1.09 -5.27 -6.79
CA ALA A 19 -1.32 -5.28 -8.24
C ALA A 19 -2.10 -6.52 -8.67
N ALA A 20 -1.75 -7.68 -8.10
CA ALA A 20 -2.44 -8.93 -8.42
C ALA A 20 -3.90 -8.91 -7.99
N GLU A 21 -4.23 -8.18 -6.93
CA GLU A 21 -5.58 -8.14 -6.38
C GLU A 21 -6.38 -6.91 -6.82
N ARG A 22 -5.83 -6.08 -7.73
CA ARG A 22 -6.42 -4.78 -8.04
C ARG A 22 -7.78 -4.84 -8.73
N MET A 23 -8.16 -6.01 -9.21
CA MET A 23 -9.48 -6.18 -9.83
C MET A 23 -10.55 -6.60 -8.83
N LYS A 24 -10.17 -6.85 -7.59
CA LYS A 24 -11.12 -7.24 -6.54
C LYS A 24 -11.75 -6.01 -5.89
N SER A 25 -12.78 -6.25 -5.07
CA SER A 25 -13.40 -5.19 -4.29
C SER A 25 -12.42 -4.60 -3.29
N LEU A 26 -12.47 -3.28 -3.10
CA LEU A 26 -11.67 -2.61 -2.08
C LEU A 26 -11.94 -3.18 -0.68
N ALA A 27 -13.17 -3.63 -0.44
CA ALA A 27 -13.60 -4.16 0.84
C ALA A 27 -13.31 -5.66 1.01
N ALA A 28 -12.80 -6.32 -0.03
CA ALA A 28 -12.54 -7.76 0.05
C ALA A 28 -11.60 -8.08 1.22
N PRO A 29 -11.85 -9.15 1.99
CA PRO A 29 -11.00 -9.49 3.13
C PRO A 29 -9.54 -9.63 2.78
N GLU A 30 -9.21 -10.23 1.64
CA GLU A 30 -7.82 -10.40 1.22
C GLU A 30 -7.17 -9.06 0.87
N VAL A 31 -7.92 -8.10 0.34
CA VAL A 31 -7.41 -6.77 0.06
C VAL A 31 -7.18 -6.01 1.36
N GLN A 32 -8.12 -6.08 2.29
CA GLN A 32 -7.98 -5.43 3.59
C GLN A 32 -6.83 -6.04 4.41
N ALA A 33 -6.59 -7.33 4.27
CA ALA A 33 -5.44 -7.97 4.88
C ALA A 33 -4.13 -7.42 4.32
N LEU A 34 -4.08 -7.12 3.02
CA LEU A 34 -2.91 -6.49 2.41
C LEU A 34 -2.67 -5.10 2.96
N VAL A 35 -3.73 -4.33 3.21
CA VAL A 35 -3.61 -3.00 3.80
C VAL A 35 -3.00 -3.11 5.20
N GLU A 36 -3.47 -4.09 5.99
CA GLU A 36 -2.90 -4.34 7.31
C GLU A 36 -1.42 -4.68 7.22
N CYS A 37 -1.04 -5.53 6.28
CA CYS A 37 0.35 -5.88 6.06
C CYS A 37 1.17 -4.66 5.67
N TRP A 38 0.63 -3.79 4.84
CA TRP A 38 1.29 -2.56 4.42
C TRP A 38 1.54 -1.63 5.60
N LYS A 39 0.52 -1.48 6.45
CA LYS A 39 0.65 -0.69 7.67
C LYS A 39 1.74 -1.23 8.58
N GLN A 40 1.77 -2.56 8.77
CA GLN A 40 2.79 -3.20 9.59
C GLN A 40 4.18 -3.09 8.99
N TYR A 41 4.28 -3.19 7.67
CA TYR A 41 5.54 -2.98 6.97
C TYR A 41 6.11 -1.59 7.28
N ILE A 42 5.29 -0.55 7.17
CA ILE A 42 5.72 0.81 7.44
C ILE A 42 6.15 0.94 8.92
N THR A 43 5.38 0.36 9.82
CA THR A 43 5.68 0.41 11.25
C THR A 43 7.00 -0.29 11.57
N ALA A 44 7.27 -1.41 10.91
CA ALA A 44 8.47 -2.20 11.18
C ALA A 44 9.74 -1.56 10.62
N TYR A 45 9.65 -0.91 9.45
CA TYR A 45 10.86 -0.48 8.73
C TYR A 45 11.06 1.03 8.66
N HIS A 46 10.02 1.81 8.91
CA HIS A 46 10.10 3.26 8.74
C HIS A 46 9.75 4.02 10.01
N TYR A 47 8.50 4.00 10.43
CA TYR A 47 8.03 4.71 11.62
C TYR A 47 6.68 4.16 12.04
N ASN A 48 6.25 4.48 13.25
CA ASN A 48 4.96 3.99 13.74
C ASN A 48 3.83 4.56 12.88
N CYS A 49 3.18 3.69 12.13
CA CYS A 49 2.14 4.07 11.17
C CYS A 49 0.76 3.98 11.83
N THR A 50 0.22 5.11 12.23
CA THR A 50 -1.15 5.18 12.72
C THR A 50 -2.13 5.18 11.54
N ASP A 51 -3.43 4.99 11.84
CA ASP A 51 -4.44 5.05 10.79
C ASP A 51 -4.49 6.42 10.12
N GLU A 52 -4.25 7.49 10.89
CA GLU A 52 -4.21 8.85 10.34
C GLU A 52 -3.07 9.02 9.34
N ILE A 53 -1.89 8.51 9.70
CA ILE A 53 -0.73 8.55 8.81
C ILE A 53 -0.99 7.71 7.58
N LEU A 54 -1.55 6.51 7.77
CA LEU A 54 -1.84 5.61 6.68
C LEU A 54 -2.83 6.24 5.69
N SER A 55 -3.86 6.90 6.21
CA SER A 55 -4.85 7.60 5.37
C SER A 55 -4.19 8.69 4.52
N ALA A 56 -3.31 9.47 5.12
CA ALA A 56 -2.58 10.53 4.41
C ALA A 56 -1.68 9.94 3.32
N LEU A 57 -1.00 8.84 3.62
CA LEU A 57 -0.17 8.15 2.64
C LEU A 57 -1.00 7.63 1.48
N GLY A 58 -2.17 7.05 1.76
CA GLY A 58 -3.04 6.54 0.72
C GLY A 58 -3.47 7.64 -0.24
N GLN A 59 -3.82 8.81 0.29
CA GLN A 59 -4.18 9.94 -0.55
C GLN A 59 -3.01 10.39 -1.42
N MET A 60 -1.82 10.41 -0.85
CA MET A 60 -0.61 10.81 -1.58
C MET A 60 -0.30 9.84 -2.72
N TYR A 61 -0.49 8.54 -2.50
CA TYR A 61 -0.18 7.53 -3.52
C TYR A 61 -0.98 7.75 -4.80
N ALA A 62 -2.21 8.22 -4.69
CA ALA A 62 -3.06 8.45 -5.86
C ALA A 62 -2.87 9.86 -6.45
N SER A 63 -2.52 10.84 -5.62
CA SER A 63 -2.44 12.24 -6.05
C SER A 63 -1.05 12.67 -6.50
N ASP A 64 0.01 12.03 -5.99
CA ASP A 64 1.37 12.36 -6.40
C ASP A 64 1.76 11.46 -7.56
N GLU A 65 1.98 12.09 -8.71
CA GLU A 65 2.25 11.38 -9.96
C GLU A 65 3.48 10.47 -9.88
N ARG A 66 4.51 10.91 -9.16
CA ARG A 66 5.73 10.10 -9.04
C ARG A 66 5.48 8.83 -8.24
N PHE A 67 4.74 8.93 -7.15
CA PHE A 67 4.36 7.74 -6.37
C PHE A 67 3.45 6.83 -7.19
N ALA A 68 2.48 7.42 -7.87
CA ALA A 68 1.55 6.63 -8.67
C ALA A 68 2.28 5.86 -9.77
N GLN A 69 3.24 6.50 -10.45
CA GLN A 69 4.01 5.81 -11.50
C GLN A 69 4.86 4.68 -10.94
N ASN A 70 5.50 4.90 -9.80
CA ASN A 70 6.32 3.86 -9.17
C ASN A 70 5.49 2.66 -8.75
N ILE A 71 4.29 2.90 -8.24
CA ILE A 71 3.40 1.81 -7.82
C ILE A 71 2.80 1.12 -9.05
N ASP A 72 2.38 1.89 -10.03
CA ASP A 72 1.71 1.36 -11.22
C ASP A 72 2.64 0.55 -12.11
N ARG A 73 3.96 0.62 -11.91
CA ARG A 73 4.87 -0.25 -12.66
C ARG A 73 4.64 -1.73 -12.35
N PHE A 74 4.02 -2.05 -11.23
CA PHE A 74 3.63 -3.43 -10.89
C PHE A 74 2.32 -3.84 -11.54
N GLY A 75 1.54 -2.88 -11.99
CA GLY A 75 0.27 -3.08 -12.66
C GLY A 75 -0.48 -1.77 -12.72
N GLN A 76 -0.95 -1.40 -13.89
CA GLN A 76 -1.62 -0.11 -14.08
C GLN A 76 -2.87 -0.02 -13.20
N GLY A 77 -3.03 1.10 -12.50
CA GLY A 77 -4.16 1.34 -11.61
C GLY A 77 -3.92 0.89 -10.17
N THR A 78 -2.75 0.30 -9.87
CA THR A 78 -2.45 -0.21 -8.53
C THR A 78 -2.44 0.91 -7.49
N ALA A 79 -1.87 2.09 -7.82
CA ALA A 79 -1.82 3.21 -6.88
C ALA A 79 -3.22 3.67 -6.48
N ARG A 80 -4.11 3.80 -7.45
CA ARG A 80 -5.50 4.19 -7.19
C ARG A 80 -6.22 3.11 -6.37
N PHE A 81 -5.98 1.85 -6.69
CA PHE A 81 -6.55 0.73 -5.95
C PHE A 81 -6.10 0.74 -4.50
N MET A 82 -4.80 0.91 -4.25
CA MET A 82 -4.25 1.00 -2.90
C MET A 82 -4.86 2.17 -2.13
N SER A 83 -4.95 3.32 -2.78
CA SER A 83 -5.53 4.52 -2.14
C SER A 83 -6.96 4.25 -1.67
N GLY A 84 -7.78 3.65 -2.53
CA GLY A 84 -9.16 3.32 -2.18
C GLY A 84 -9.24 2.27 -1.07
N ALA A 85 -8.41 1.24 -1.14
CA ALA A 85 -8.39 0.19 -0.13
C ALA A 85 -7.96 0.73 1.23
N ILE A 86 -6.97 1.62 1.25
CA ILE A 86 -6.51 2.27 2.47
C ILE A 86 -7.61 3.16 3.05
N ALA A 87 -8.29 3.92 2.20
CA ALA A 87 -9.39 4.78 2.65
C ALA A 87 -10.49 3.94 3.30
N PHE A 88 -10.83 2.81 2.70
CA PHE A 88 -11.82 1.89 3.28
C PHE A 88 -11.35 1.38 4.64
N TYR A 89 -10.09 0.95 4.71
CA TYR A 89 -9.50 0.43 5.95
C TYR A 89 -9.60 1.46 7.07
N CYS A 90 -9.26 2.72 6.77
CA CYS A 90 -9.23 3.77 7.77
C CYS A 90 -10.62 4.29 8.17
N SER A 91 -11.64 3.99 7.39
CA SER A 91 -13.00 4.49 7.64
C SER A 91 -13.92 3.47 8.30
N ARG A 92 -13.47 2.23 8.51
CA ARG A 92 -14.30 1.20 9.13
C ARG A 92 -14.39 1.33 10.65
#